data_505594673ba9b210f671087b2def175d
#
_entry.id   505594673ba9b210f671087b2def175d
#
_cell.length_a   1.000
_cell.length_b   1.000
_cell.length_c   1.000
_cell.angle_alpha   90.00
_cell.angle_beta   90.00
_cell.angle_gamma   90.00
#
_symmetry.space_group_name_H-M   'P 1'
#
loop_
_entity.id
_entity.type
_entity.pdbx_description
1 polymer ?
#
loop_
_entity_poly.entity_id
_entity_poly.type
_entity_poly.pdbx_seq_one_letter_code
_entity_poly.pdbx_strand_id
1 'polypeptide(L)'
;MGFPASTSMMNHDTYTDPYIAAILAEAKTIAMVGASAASNRPSYFAMKYLLGKGYAVIPVNPTLTGQEIQGRKVFASLADVPGPVDIVDIFRNSAAALEVVREAIRLKPQLGIKVVWMQLGVRNDQAAAEAEAAGLNVVMNRCPKIEYGRLSGEIGWAGVASGTLSSKRPMLGGRGVQNHVITPKR
;
A
#
# COMPACT_ATOMS: atom_id res chain seq x y z
N MET A 1 -11.95 -2.60 16.17
CA MET A 1 -12.53 -1.86 15.04
C MET A 1 -12.33 -2.73 13.81
N GLY A 2 -13.13 -2.64 12.78
CA GLY A 2 -13.00 -3.46 11.56
C GLY A 2 -12.76 -2.59 10.33
N PHE A 3 -12.45 -3.24 9.20
CA PHE A 3 -12.37 -2.53 7.93
C PHE A 3 -13.68 -1.75 7.67
N PRO A 4 -13.61 -0.57 7.01
CA PRO A 4 -14.80 0.18 6.67
C PRO A 4 -15.73 -0.66 5.81
N ALA A 5 -17.04 -0.49 5.97
CA ALA A 5 -18.01 -1.16 5.11
C ALA A 5 -17.78 -0.73 3.65
N SER A 6 -17.74 -1.70 2.73
CA SER A 6 -17.69 -1.40 1.30
C SER A 6 -19.02 -0.71 0.92
N THR A 7 -18.93 0.56 0.54
CA THR A 7 -20.08 1.32 0.07
C THR A 7 -20.11 1.26 -1.45
N SER A 8 -21.19 0.76 -1.99
CA SER A 8 -21.41 0.72 -3.46
C SER A 8 -21.24 2.13 -4.05
N MET A 9 -20.44 2.24 -5.09
CA MET A 9 -20.17 3.48 -5.87
C MET A 9 -19.46 4.59 -5.06
N MET A 10 -18.29 4.28 -4.50
CA MET A 10 -17.45 5.30 -3.86
C MET A 10 -16.90 6.30 -4.89
N ASN A 11 -16.83 7.57 -4.51
CA ASN A 11 -16.08 8.55 -5.31
C ASN A 11 -14.58 8.32 -5.13
N HIS A 12 -13.92 7.84 -6.19
CA HIS A 12 -12.49 7.55 -6.19
C HIS A 12 -11.59 8.75 -6.52
N ASP A 13 -12.14 9.93 -6.70
CA ASP A 13 -11.36 11.15 -6.86
C ASP A 13 -10.87 11.67 -5.50
N THR A 14 -11.68 11.43 -4.44
CA THR A 14 -11.37 11.86 -3.08
C THR A 14 -11.66 10.75 -2.07
N TYR A 15 -10.78 10.60 -1.08
CA TYR A 15 -10.98 9.70 0.04
C TYR A 15 -10.93 10.49 1.34
N THR A 16 -11.82 10.16 2.28
CA THR A 16 -11.78 10.76 3.61
C THR A 16 -10.63 10.17 4.43
N ASP A 17 -10.02 10.99 5.27
CA ASP A 17 -8.94 10.54 6.16
C ASP A 17 -9.35 9.36 7.05
N PRO A 18 -10.56 9.34 7.66
CA PRO A 18 -11.01 8.18 8.44
C PRO A 18 -11.07 6.88 7.62
N TYR A 19 -11.47 6.93 6.34
CA TYR A 19 -11.53 5.76 5.48
C TYR A 19 -10.14 5.15 5.25
N ILE A 20 -9.19 5.98 4.84
CA ILE A 20 -7.81 5.53 4.62
C ILE A 20 -7.15 5.10 5.93
N ALA A 21 -7.36 5.86 7.01
CA ALA A 21 -6.80 5.54 8.32
C ALA A 21 -7.31 4.19 8.85
N ALA A 22 -8.61 3.90 8.70
CA ALA A 22 -9.19 2.63 9.12
C ALA A 22 -8.58 1.45 8.35
N ILE A 23 -8.43 1.57 7.02
CA ILE A 23 -7.79 0.53 6.19
C ILE A 23 -6.36 0.26 6.68
N LEU A 24 -5.55 1.31 6.85
CA LEU A 24 -4.15 1.18 7.24
C LEU A 24 -3.99 0.68 8.68
N ALA A 25 -4.88 1.04 9.59
CA ALA A 25 -4.83 0.60 10.98
C ALA A 25 -5.22 -0.88 11.15
N GLU A 26 -6.18 -1.37 10.38
CA GLU A 26 -6.68 -2.74 10.49
C GLU A 26 -5.84 -3.76 9.71
N ALA A 27 -5.18 -3.31 8.62
CA ALA A 27 -4.35 -4.18 7.80
C ALA A 27 -3.08 -4.63 8.54
N LYS A 28 -2.72 -5.88 8.34
CA LYS A 28 -1.47 -6.49 8.85
C LYS A 28 -0.61 -7.03 7.72
N THR A 29 -1.23 -7.58 6.70
CA THR A 29 -0.54 -8.26 5.61
C THR A 29 -0.87 -7.61 4.26
N ILE A 30 0.17 -7.29 3.50
CA ILE A 30 0.07 -6.63 2.19
C ILE A 30 0.74 -7.50 1.14
N ALA A 31 0.00 -7.99 0.15
CA ALA A 31 0.57 -8.60 -1.05
C ALA A 31 0.88 -7.50 -2.07
N MET A 32 2.16 -7.30 -2.38
CA MET A 32 2.63 -6.25 -3.28
C MET A 32 2.85 -6.81 -4.68
N VAL A 33 1.88 -6.60 -5.59
CA VAL A 33 1.92 -7.12 -6.96
C VAL A 33 2.70 -6.17 -7.88
N GLY A 34 3.74 -6.68 -8.52
CA GLY A 34 4.67 -5.88 -9.31
C GLY A 34 5.84 -5.35 -8.49
N ALA A 35 6.16 -6.02 -7.39
CA ALA A 35 7.34 -5.73 -6.58
C ALA A 35 8.63 -5.82 -7.38
N SER A 36 9.61 -4.96 -7.10
CA SER A 36 10.89 -4.90 -7.78
C SER A 36 12.05 -4.98 -6.79
N ALA A 37 13.09 -5.73 -7.15
CA ALA A 37 14.34 -5.78 -6.41
C ALA A 37 15.23 -4.55 -6.65
N ALA A 38 14.96 -3.76 -7.70
CA ALA A 38 15.75 -2.59 -8.03
C ALA A 38 15.48 -1.45 -7.03
N SER A 39 16.53 -1.01 -6.35
CA SER A 39 16.46 -0.03 -5.25
C SER A 39 16.01 1.38 -5.66
N ASN A 40 15.93 1.67 -6.95
CA ASN A 40 15.42 2.92 -7.51
C ASN A 40 13.94 2.87 -7.90
N ARG A 41 13.26 1.73 -7.70
CA ARG A 41 11.84 1.59 -8.05
C ARG A 41 10.92 1.99 -6.91
N PRO A 42 9.75 2.59 -7.22
CA PRO A 42 8.77 2.98 -6.19
C PRO A 42 8.33 1.84 -5.27
N SER A 43 8.11 0.63 -5.82
CA SER A 43 7.71 -0.54 -5.04
C SER A 43 8.77 -0.94 -4.00
N TYR A 44 10.07 -0.80 -4.31
CA TYR A 44 11.14 -1.08 -3.38
C TYR A 44 11.10 -0.14 -2.16
N PHE A 45 10.89 1.15 -2.40
CA PHE A 45 10.80 2.14 -1.32
C PHE A 45 9.52 1.99 -0.49
N ALA A 46 8.39 1.73 -1.15
CA ALA A 46 7.13 1.51 -0.46
C ALA A 46 7.24 0.26 0.43
N MET A 47 7.77 -0.85 -0.10
CA MET A 47 7.98 -2.08 0.66
C MET A 47 8.86 -1.85 1.89
N LYS A 48 10.01 -1.18 1.72
CA LYS A 48 10.94 -0.87 2.82
C LYS A 48 10.26 -0.06 3.93
N TYR A 49 9.47 0.92 3.55
CA TYR A 49 8.76 1.77 4.50
C TYR A 49 7.68 0.97 5.25
N LEU A 50 6.85 0.22 4.54
CA LEU A 50 5.76 -0.56 5.12
C LEU A 50 6.27 -1.66 6.06
N LEU A 51 7.36 -2.36 5.67
CA LEU A 51 8.04 -3.30 6.58
C LEU A 51 8.54 -2.61 7.86
N GLY A 52 9.10 -1.41 7.73
CA GLY A 52 9.53 -0.58 8.86
C GLY A 52 8.38 -0.11 9.76
N LYS A 53 7.15 -0.10 9.28
CA LYS A 53 5.93 0.21 10.03
C LYS A 53 5.26 -1.03 10.64
N GLY A 54 5.85 -2.21 10.45
CA GLY A 54 5.38 -3.46 11.06
C GLY A 54 4.41 -4.27 10.20
N TYR A 55 4.13 -3.86 8.96
CA TYR A 55 3.34 -4.69 8.05
C TYR A 55 4.11 -5.92 7.59
N ALA A 56 3.44 -7.05 7.46
CA ALA A 56 3.94 -8.21 6.72
C ALA A 56 3.75 -7.93 5.22
N VAL A 57 4.83 -7.59 4.50
CA VAL A 57 4.75 -7.33 3.06
C VAL A 57 5.26 -8.55 2.30
N ILE A 58 4.44 -9.07 1.39
CA ILE A 58 4.72 -10.25 0.57
C ILE A 58 4.89 -9.79 -0.89
N PRO A 59 6.10 -9.82 -1.44
CA PRO A 59 6.33 -9.40 -2.81
C PRO A 59 5.84 -10.46 -3.80
N VAL A 60 5.13 -10.00 -4.84
CA VAL A 60 4.63 -10.84 -5.94
C VAL A 60 5.16 -10.31 -7.25
N ASN A 61 5.94 -11.12 -7.95
CA ASN A 61 6.45 -10.81 -9.29
C ASN A 61 6.88 -12.11 -9.99
N PRO A 62 6.24 -12.51 -11.12
CA PRO A 62 6.57 -13.75 -11.80
C PRO A 62 8.02 -13.81 -12.32
N THR A 63 8.63 -12.66 -12.65
CA THR A 63 10.00 -12.63 -13.19
C THR A 63 11.08 -12.76 -12.12
N LEU A 64 10.71 -12.60 -10.84
CA LEU A 64 11.63 -12.66 -9.69
C LEU A 64 11.30 -13.82 -8.74
N THR A 65 10.48 -14.77 -9.19
CA THR A 65 10.03 -15.90 -8.38
C THR A 65 11.21 -16.64 -7.77
N GLY A 66 11.11 -16.94 -6.48
CA GLY A 66 12.12 -17.66 -5.71
C GLY A 66 13.30 -16.81 -5.25
N GLN A 67 13.41 -15.57 -5.73
CA GLN A 67 14.37 -14.60 -5.19
C GLN A 67 13.82 -13.94 -3.90
N GLU A 68 14.63 -13.10 -3.30
CA GLU A 68 14.22 -12.29 -2.15
C GLU A 68 14.29 -10.80 -2.45
N ILE A 69 13.31 -10.06 -1.94
CA ILE A 69 13.33 -8.60 -1.90
C ILE A 69 13.24 -8.21 -0.42
N GLN A 70 14.26 -7.52 0.07
CA GLN A 70 14.34 -7.07 1.47
C GLN A 70 14.10 -8.20 2.49
N GLY A 71 14.70 -9.39 2.24
CA GLY A 71 14.57 -10.56 3.08
C GLY A 71 13.19 -11.24 3.02
N ARG A 72 12.38 -10.94 2.00
CA ARG A 72 11.07 -11.56 1.78
C ARG A 72 11.08 -12.33 0.46
N LYS A 73 10.69 -13.60 0.54
CA LYS A 73 10.54 -14.47 -0.64
C LYS A 73 9.54 -13.89 -1.62
N VAL A 74 9.91 -13.87 -2.90
CA VAL A 74 9.03 -13.44 -4.00
C VAL A 74 8.20 -14.61 -4.50
N PHE A 75 6.89 -14.40 -4.62
CA PHE A 75 5.94 -15.34 -5.19
C PHE A 75 5.62 -14.99 -6.65
N ALA A 76 5.25 -15.99 -7.46
CA ALA A 76 4.95 -15.78 -8.86
C ALA A 76 3.62 -15.06 -9.07
N SER A 77 2.60 -15.43 -8.31
CA SER A 77 1.22 -14.92 -8.41
C SER A 77 0.59 -14.77 -7.03
N LEU A 78 -0.57 -14.12 -6.96
CA LEU A 78 -1.35 -14.05 -5.73
C LEU A 78 -1.80 -15.45 -5.26
N ALA A 79 -2.03 -16.37 -6.17
CA ALA A 79 -2.44 -17.73 -5.84
C ALA A 79 -1.39 -18.52 -5.05
N ASP A 80 -0.11 -18.16 -5.20
CA ASP A 80 1.01 -18.81 -4.52
C ASP A 80 1.30 -18.20 -3.13
N VAL A 81 0.66 -17.08 -2.79
CA VAL A 81 0.90 -16.36 -1.54
C VAL A 81 0.26 -17.12 -0.37
N PRO A 82 1.01 -17.39 0.72
CA PRO A 82 0.41 -17.92 1.93
C PRO A 82 -0.50 -16.86 2.56
N GLY A 83 -1.78 -17.20 2.77
CA GLY A 83 -2.71 -16.28 3.44
C GLY A 83 -2.44 -16.16 4.95
N PRO A 84 -3.15 -15.24 5.63
CA PRO A 84 -4.11 -14.30 5.08
C PRO A 84 -3.45 -13.06 4.45
N VAL A 85 -4.18 -12.38 3.55
CA VAL A 85 -3.78 -11.11 2.92
C VAL A 85 -4.88 -10.08 3.12
N ASP A 86 -4.58 -8.95 3.74
CA ASP A 86 -5.57 -7.89 3.96
C ASP A 86 -5.65 -6.94 2.76
N ILE A 87 -4.49 -6.51 2.23
CA ILE A 87 -4.40 -5.56 1.11
C ILE A 87 -3.65 -6.20 -0.05
N VAL A 88 -4.19 -6.06 -1.26
CA VAL A 88 -3.46 -6.29 -2.52
C VAL A 88 -3.05 -4.93 -3.07
N ASP A 89 -1.75 -4.61 -2.96
CA ASP A 89 -1.15 -3.34 -3.38
C ASP A 89 -0.56 -3.48 -4.79
N ILE A 90 -1.09 -2.73 -5.77
CA ILE A 90 -0.90 -2.95 -7.20
C ILE A 90 0.09 -1.95 -7.79
N PHE A 91 1.33 -2.41 -8.02
CA PHE A 91 2.41 -1.70 -8.73
C PHE A 91 2.47 -2.08 -10.21
N ARG A 92 1.34 -2.13 -10.86
CA ARG A 92 1.22 -2.37 -12.30
C ARG A 92 0.58 -1.15 -12.98
N ASN A 93 0.63 -1.08 -14.31
CA ASN A 93 -0.09 -0.02 -15.03
C ASN A 93 -1.61 -0.21 -14.93
N SER A 94 -2.36 0.84 -15.25
CA SER A 94 -3.83 0.85 -15.14
C SER A 94 -4.51 -0.24 -15.96
N ALA A 95 -3.98 -0.60 -17.12
CA ALA A 95 -4.54 -1.66 -17.96
C ALA A 95 -4.40 -3.04 -17.30
N ALA A 96 -3.22 -3.32 -16.70
CA ALA A 96 -2.98 -4.58 -16.02
C ALA A 96 -3.68 -4.68 -14.65
N ALA A 97 -4.11 -3.56 -14.07
CA ALA A 97 -4.76 -3.56 -12.76
C ALA A 97 -6.06 -4.37 -12.76
N LEU A 98 -6.82 -4.37 -13.85
CA LEU A 98 -8.07 -5.12 -13.97
C LEU A 98 -7.87 -6.62 -13.75
N GLU A 99 -6.86 -7.21 -14.38
CA GLU A 99 -6.57 -8.64 -14.23
C GLU A 99 -6.12 -9.00 -12.81
N VAL A 100 -5.30 -8.13 -12.19
CA VAL A 100 -4.88 -8.33 -10.80
C VAL A 100 -6.08 -8.25 -9.85
N VAL A 101 -6.99 -7.31 -10.08
CA VAL A 101 -8.21 -7.17 -9.28
C VAL A 101 -9.12 -8.38 -9.43
N ARG A 102 -9.31 -8.87 -10.64
CA ARG A 102 -10.09 -10.10 -10.89
C ARG A 102 -9.46 -11.32 -10.21
N GLU A 103 -8.16 -11.43 -10.22
CA GLU A 103 -7.44 -12.46 -9.47
C GLU A 103 -7.68 -12.31 -7.96
N ALA A 104 -7.58 -11.11 -7.42
CA ALA A 104 -7.86 -10.83 -6.01
C ALA A 104 -9.31 -11.18 -5.62
N ILE A 105 -10.29 -10.87 -6.48
CA ILE A 105 -11.70 -11.24 -6.26
C ILE A 105 -11.86 -12.76 -6.19
N ARG A 106 -11.27 -13.52 -7.12
CA ARG A 106 -11.33 -14.98 -7.12
C ARG A 106 -10.70 -15.59 -5.87
N LEU A 107 -9.60 -15.01 -5.39
CA LEU A 107 -8.84 -15.50 -4.24
C LEU A 107 -9.31 -14.93 -2.90
N LYS A 108 -10.27 -13.99 -2.90
CA LYS A 108 -10.81 -13.38 -1.68
C LYS A 108 -11.26 -14.42 -0.63
N PRO A 109 -12.02 -15.48 -0.98
CA PRO A 109 -12.45 -16.46 0.02
C PRO A 109 -11.28 -17.22 0.64
N GLN A 110 -10.25 -17.53 -0.15
CA GLN A 110 -9.08 -18.30 0.27
C GLN A 110 -8.09 -17.47 1.09
N LEU A 111 -7.79 -16.25 0.62
CA LEU A 111 -6.77 -15.39 1.22
C LEU A 111 -7.33 -14.39 2.23
N GLY A 112 -8.65 -14.23 2.30
CA GLY A 112 -9.29 -13.27 3.20
C GLY A 112 -9.11 -11.81 2.80
N ILE A 113 -8.88 -11.52 1.50
CA ILE A 113 -8.62 -10.18 0.98
C ILE A 113 -9.75 -9.21 1.34
N LYS A 114 -9.39 -8.02 1.83
CA LYS A 114 -10.32 -6.96 2.25
C LYS A 114 -10.25 -5.73 1.35
N VAL A 115 -9.07 -5.45 0.80
CA VAL A 115 -8.79 -4.21 0.10
C VAL A 115 -7.97 -4.48 -1.17
N VAL A 116 -8.32 -3.81 -2.27
CA VAL A 116 -7.44 -3.61 -3.41
C VAL A 116 -6.98 -2.15 -3.43
N TRP A 117 -5.67 -1.97 -3.56
CA TRP A 117 -5.03 -0.67 -3.52
C TRP A 117 -4.22 -0.44 -4.80
N MET A 118 -4.65 0.49 -5.63
CA MET A 118 -3.97 0.88 -6.86
C MET A 118 -3.06 2.08 -6.58
N GLN A 119 -1.79 1.91 -6.88
CA GLN A 119 -0.74 2.88 -6.59
C GLN A 119 -0.93 4.23 -7.31
N LEU A 120 -0.12 5.22 -6.92
CA LEU A 120 -0.04 6.52 -7.60
C LEU A 120 0.10 6.36 -9.10
N GLY A 121 -0.76 7.03 -9.87
CA GLY A 121 -0.83 6.94 -11.32
C GLY A 121 -1.55 5.68 -11.83
N VAL A 122 -2.05 4.81 -10.96
CA VAL A 122 -2.82 3.64 -11.35
C VAL A 122 -4.31 3.87 -11.03
N ARG A 123 -5.12 3.88 -12.06
CA ARG A 123 -6.57 4.00 -11.97
C ARG A 123 -7.25 3.11 -13.00
N ASN A 124 -8.24 2.36 -12.56
CA ASN A 124 -9.10 1.55 -13.44
C ASN A 124 -10.49 1.47 -12.82
N ASP A 125 -11.42 2.27 -13.35
CA ASP A 125 -12.77 2.39 -12.78
C ASP A 125 -13.57 1.09 -12.93
N GLN A 126 -13.34 0.32 -14.01
CA GLN A 126 -13.96 -1.00 -14.18
C GLN A 126 -13.47 -1.97 -13.08
N ALA A 127 -12.16 -2.01 -12.82
CA ALA A 127 -11.60 -2.83 -11.77
C ALA A 127 -12.15 -2.44 -10.39
N ALA A 128 -12.32 -1.14 -10.13
CA ALA A 128 -12.92 -0.65 -8.90
C ALA A 128 -14.36 -1.13 -8.74
N ALA A 129 -15.19 -0.97 -9.78
CA ALA A 129 -16.59 -1.40 -9.75
C ALA A 129 -16.72 -2.92 -9.52
N GLU A 130 -15.88 -3.74 -10.19
CA GLU A 130 -15.88 -5.19 -10.01
C GLU A 130 -15.45 -5.58 -8.57
N ALA A 131 -14.44 -4.90 -8.01
CA ALA A 131 -13.97 -5.15 -6.64
C ALA A 131 -15.02 -4.76 -5.59
N GLU A 132 -15.66 -3.60 -5.74
CA GLU A 132 -16.72 -3.14 -4.84
C GLU A 132 -17.95 -4.06 -4.90
N ALA A 133 -18.35 -4.48 -6.08
CA ALA A 133 -19.44 -5.46 -6.26
C ALA A 133 -19.11 -6.80 -5.58
N ALA A 134 -17.84 -7.17 -5.51
CA ALA A 134 -17.37 -8.33 -4.76
C ALA A 134 -17.20 -8.08 -3.25
N GLY A 135 -17.54 -6.88 -2.75
CA GLY A 135 -17.44 -6.51 -1.34
C GLY A 135 -16.00 -6.27 -0.87
N LEU A 136 -15.13 -5.77 -1.75
CA LEU A 136 -13.80 -5.30 -1.41
C LEU A 136 -13.80 -3.77 -1.26
N ASN A 137 -13.01 -3.27 -0.33
CA ASN A 137 -12.68 -1.85 -0.31
C ASN A 137 -11.69 -1.52 -1.42
N VAL A 138 -11.81 -0.33 -2.01
CA VAL A 138 -10.97 0.09 -3.12
C VAL A 138 -10.33 1.43 -2.83
N VAL A 139 -9.03 1.52 -3.08
CA VAL A 139 -8.28 2.78 -3.11
C VAL A 139 -7.53 2.86 -4.43
N MET A 140 -7.68 3.97 -5.16
CA MET A 140 -6.99 4.21 -6.43
C MET A 140 -6.14 5.48 -6.38
N ASN A 141 -5.07 5.49 -7.18
CA ASN A 141 -4.19 6.65 -7.33
C ASN A 141 -3.67 7.20 -6.00
N ARG A 142 -3.30 6.31 -5.10
CA ARG A 142 -2.71 6.64 -3.78
C ARG A 142 -1.56 5.69 -3.47
N CYS A 143 -0.60 6.15 -2.69
CA CYS A 143 0.49 5.31 -2.18
C CYS A 143 0.31 5.04 -0.69
N PRO A 144 0.22 3.79 -0.22
CA PRO A 144 0.04 3.47 1.20
C PRO A 144 1.12 4.08 2.09
N LYS A 145 2.35 4.14 1.60
CA LYS A 145 3.47 4.81 2.28
C LYS A 145 3.19 6.29 2.52
N ILE A 146 2.70 7.00 1.49
CA ILE A 146 2.41 8.43 1.54
C ILE A 146 1.24 8.69 2.48
N GLU A 147 0.17 7.92 2.31
CA GLU A 147 -1.03 8.08 3.14
C GLU A 147 -0.72 7.77 4.62
N TYR A 148 0.05 6.71 4.89
CA TYR A 148 0.48 6.41 6.26
C TYR A 148 1.30 7.57 6.86
N GLY A 149 2.32 8.06 6.15
CA GLY A 149 3.16 9.16 6.62
C GLY A 149 2.37 10.46 6.84
N ARG A 150 1.39 10.73 5.97
CA ARG A 150 0.50 11.89 6.10
C ARG A 150 -0.40 11.77 7.34
N LEU A 151 -1.04 10.64 7.52
CA LEU A 151 -2.00 10.41 8.61
C LEU A 151 -1.33 10.22 9.97
N SER A 152 -0.11 9.70 10.00
CA SER A 152 0.71 9.58 11.22
C SER A 152 1.39 10.89 11.63
N GLY A 153 1.26 11.96 10.83
CA GLY A 153 1.89 13.24 11.09
C GLY A 153 3.37 13.34 10.70
N GLU A 154 3.96 12.27 10.14
CA GLU A 154 5.38 12.26 9.74
C GLU A 154 5.69 13.27 8.63
N ILE A 155 4.73 13.53 7.75
CA ILE A 155 4.89 14.46 6.62
C ILE A 155 4.47 15.88 7.00
N GLY A 156 3.38 16.04 7.73
CA GLY A 156 2.82 17.35 8.11
C GLY A 156 3.75 18.15 9.03
N TRP A 157 4.56 17.45 9.80
CA TRP A 157 5.47 18.10 10.76
C TRP A 157 6.75 18.66 10.13
N ALA A 158 7.18 18.11 9.01
CA ALA A 158 8.40 18.54 8.33
C ALA A 158 8.30 19.91 7.64
N GLY A 159 7.10 20.52 7.56
CA GLY A 159 6.89 21.84 6.94
C GLY A 159 7.28 21.94 5.46
N VAL A 160 7.61 20.81 4.85
CA VAL A 160 8.16 20.75 3.50
C VAL A 160 7.16 20.04 2.61
N ALA A 161 6.32 20.80 1.94
CA ALA A 161 5.62 20.33 0.74
C ALA A 161 6.64 20.16 -0.40
N SER A 162 7.62 19.25 -0.21
CA SER A 162 8.71 19.08 -1.19
C SER A 162 8.27 18.29 -2.42
N GLY A 163 7.05 17.79 -2.49
CA GLY A 163 6.60 16.94 -3.59
C GLY A 163 7.42 15.66 -3.77
N THR A 164 8.49 15.50 -3.02
CA THR A 164 9.42 14.38 -3.11
C THR A 164 9.41 13.59 -1.81
N LEU A 165 8.54 12.60 -1.74
CA LEU A 165 8.52 11.65 -0.63
C LEU A 165 9.60 10.60 -0.86
N SER A 166 10.72 10.76 -0.18
CA SER A 166 11.81 9.80 -0.18
C SER A 166 11.72 8.91 1.05
N SER A 167 11.90 7.60 0.85
CA SER A 167 12.13 6.67 1.97
C SER A 167 13.57 6.73 2.49
N LYS A 168 14.47 7.46 1.81
CA LYS A 168 15.79 7.74 2.34
C LYS A 168 15.61 8.66 3.55
N ARG A 169 16.17 8.28 4.70
CA ARG A 169 16.36 9.22 5.79
C ARG A 169 17.14 10.42 5.24
N PRO A 170 16.63 11.64 5.36
CA PRO A 170 17.47 12.79 5.08
C PRO A 170 18.69 12.70 6.00
N MET A 171 19.87 12.57 5.42
CA MET A 171 21.14 12.72 6.13
C MET A 171 21.32 14.21 6.39
N LEU A 172 20.67 14.70 7.41
CA LEU A 172 20.87 16.06 7.87
C LEU A 172 22.03 16.00 8.85
N GLY A 173 23.15 16.63 8.50
CA GLY A 173 24.33 16.70 9.34
C GLY A 173 23.96 17.20 10.75
N GLY A 174 24.10 16.34 11.75
CA GLY A 174 24.04 16.62 13.17
C GLY A 174 22.74 17.20 13.77
N ARG A 175 21.79 17.70 12.97
CA ARG A 175 20.50 18.25 13.41
C ARG A 175 19.40 17.88 12.42
N GLY A 176 19.08 16.59 12.36
CA GLY A 176 17.96 16.11 11.56
C GLY A 176 16.62 16.47 12.17
N VAL A 177 15.60 16.57 11.33
CA VAL A 177 14.19 16.76 11.71
C VAL A 177 13.72 15.77 12.78
N GLN A 178 14.41 14.64 12.91
CA GLN A 178 14.13 13.63 13.93
C GLN A 178 14.57 14.02 15.35
N ASN A 179 15.35 15.08 15.54
CA ASN A 179 15.75 15.59 16.86
C ASN A 179 14.76 16.61 17.46
N HIS A 180 13.72 16.93 16.74
CA HIS A 180 12.65 17.77 17.27
C HIS A 180 11.62 16.88 17.99
N VAL A 181 11.85 16.64 19.26
CA VAL A 181 10.87 16.08 20.16
C VAL A 181 9.84 17.17 20.46
N ILE A 182 8.59 16.98 20.07
CA ILE A 182 7.50 17.82 20.54
C ILE A 182 7.30 17.49 22.01
N THR A 183 7.79 18.36 22.89
CA THR A 183 7.46 18.28 24.31
C THR A 183 6.03 18.81 24.46
N PRO A 184 5.06 18.02 24.99
CA PRO A 184 3.75 18.52 25.28
C PRO A 184 3.87 19.72 26.25
N LYS A 185 3.26 20.84 25.90
CA LYS A 185 3.11 21.92 26.89
C LYS A 185 2.26 21.36 28.05
N ARG A 186 2.80 21.42 29.25
CA ARG A 186 2.06 21.20 30.50
C ARG A 186 0.99 22.26 30.68
#